data_073f34dd86bd4470ee7ddc75d4ffea2f
#
_entry.id   073f34dd86bd4470ee7ddc75d4ffea2f
#
_cell.length_a   1.000
_cell.length_b   1.000
_cell.length_c   1.000
_cell.angle_alpha   90.00
_cell.angle_beta   90.00
_cell.angle_gamma   90.00
#
_symmetry.space_group_name_H-M   'P 1'
#
loop_
_entity.id
_entity.type
_entity.pdbx_description
1 polymer ?
#
loop_
_entity_poly.entity_id
_entity_poly.type
_entity_poly.pdbx_seq_one_letter_code
_entity_poly.pdbx_strand_id
1 'polypeptide(L)'
;EYSVLYFSASKFFSSLAKHAFDKQDVDAQNMFELIYNCDCLIIDDLGTEYTNNFIASQFFTCINERLLNSRSTIISTNLSLDTLADLYTERSFSRITSNYIMLKLIGDDIRIKKKLKNREEN
;
A
#
# COMPACT_ATOMS: atom_id res chain seq x y z
N GLU A 1 20.80 2.67 11.97
CA GLU A 1 20.23 3.40 10.82
C GLU A 1 19.11 2.57 10.19
N TYR A 2 17.94 3.19 9.94
CA TYR A 2 16.76 2.51 9.41
C TYR A 2 16.49 2.97 7.99
N SER A 3 16.12 2.02 7.12
CA SER A 3 15.72 2.32 5.75
C SER A 3 14.20 2.44 5.65
N VAL A 4 13.73 3.48 4.96
CA VAL A 4 12.31 3.75 4.76
C VAL A 4 12.05 3.96 3.27
N LEU A 5 11.06 3.25 2.74
CA LEU A 5 10.57 3.47 1.37
C LEU A 5 9.11 3.91 1.42
N TYR A 6 8.79 4.91 0.61
CA TYR A 6 7.43 5.43 0.45
C TYR A 6 6.97 5.26 -0.99
N PHE A 7 5.77 4.72 -1.16
CA PHE A 7 5.13 4.60 -2.48
C PHE A 7 3.66 5.00 -2.39
N SER A 8 3.16 5.68 -3.41
CA SER A 8 1.74 5.62 -3.67
C SER A 8 1.38 4.19 -4.09
N ALA A 9 0.16 3.75 -3.82
CA ALA A 9 -0.25 2.39 -4.19
C ALA A 9 -0.07 2.12 -5.68
N SER A 10 -0.41 3.08 -6.55
CA SER A 10 -0.24 2.91 -8.00
C SER A 10 1.22 2.69 -8.40
N LYS A 11 2.15 3.44 -7.82
CA LYS A 11 3.58 3.26 -8.09
C LYS A 11 4.10 1.94 -7.53
N PHE A 12 3.62 1.56 -6.36
CA PHE A 12 3.99 0.28 -5.75
C PHE A 12 3.57 -0.89 -6.64
N PHE A 13 2.33 -0.90 -7.10
CA PHE A 13 1.84 -1.96 -7.99
C PHE A 13 2.54 -1.94 -9.34
N SER A 14 2.89 -0.76 -9.88
CA SER A 14 3.73 -0.66 -11.09
C SER A 14 5.09 -1.31 -10.89
N SER A 15 5.72 -1.10 -9.74
CA SER A 15 7.02 -1.69 -9.43
C SER A 15 6.94 -3.22 -9.34
N LEU A 16 5.88 -3.75 -8.74
CA LEU A 16 5.65 -5.19 -8.70
C LEU A 16 5.45 -5.75 -10.10
N ALA A 17 4.68 -5.06 -10.95
CA ALA A 17 4.44 -5.49 -12.33
C ALA A 17 5.73 -5.51 -13.15
N LYS A 18 6.54 -4.48 -13.05
CA LYS A 18 7.84 -4.42 -13.75
C LYS A 18 8.75 -5.58 -13.34
N HIS A 19 8.84 -5.85 -12.04
CA HIS A 19 9.62 -6.98 -11.55
C HIS A 19 9.11 -8.30 -12.13
N ALA A 20 7.79 -8.50 -12.15
CA ALA A 20 7.18 -9.75 -12.56
C ALA A 20 7.30 -9.99 -14.08
N PHE A 21 7.17 -8.92 -14.89
CA PHE A 21 7.05 -9.04 -16.35
C PHE A 21 8.33 -8.68 -17.12
N ASP A 22 9.30 -8.04 -16.49
CA ASP A 22 10.57 -7.70 -17.12
C ASP A 22 11.75 -8.14 -16.25
N LYS A 23 12.14 -9.39 -16.42
CA LYS A 23 13.26 -9.98 -15.66
C LYS A 23 14.62 -9.44 -16.07
N GLN A 24 14.68 -8.74 -17.22
CA GLN A 24 15.90 -8.11 -17.72
C GLN A 24 16.14 -6.72 -17.14
N ASP A 25 15.12 -6.10 -16.58
CA ASP A 25 15.22 -4.76 -15.98
C ASP A 25 15.92 -4.86 -14.61
N VAL A 26 17.20 -4.49 -14.60
CA VAL A 26 18.04 -4.56 -13.38
C VAL A 26 17.51 -3.60 -12.30
N ASP A 27 17.07 -2.41 -12.70
CA ASP A 27 16.55 -1.42 -11.74
C ASP A 27 15.26 -1.92 -11.09
N ALA A 28 14.38 -2.57 -11.86
CA ALA A 28 13.16 -3.16 -11.34
C ALA A 28 13.45 -4.29 -10.35
N GLN A 29 14.44 -5.13 -10.64
CA GLN A 29 14.84 -6.21 -9.74
C GLN A 29 15.45 -5.66 -8.44
N ASN A 30 16.28 -4.63 -8.53
CA ASN A 30 16.88 -3.99 -7.37
C ASN A 30 15.83 -3.31 -6.50
N MET A 31 14.85 -2.62 -7.11
CA MET A 31 13.75 -1.99 -6.37
C MET A 31 12.91 -3.02 -5.64
N PHE A 32 12.64 -4.16 -6.27
CA PHE A 32 11.90 -5.26 -5.65
C PHE A 32 12.60 -5.76 -4.39
N GLU A 33 13.92 -5.93 -4.43
CA GLU A 33 14.68 -6.35 -3.25
C GLU A 33 14.64 -5.31 -2.13
N LEU A 34 14.71 -4.02 -2.48
CA LEU A 34 14.59 -2.94 -1.49
C LEU A 34 13.20 -2.96 -0.84
N ILE A 35 12.14 -3.18 -1.61
CA ILE A 35 10.77 -3.28 -1.11
C ILE A 35 10.64 -4.41 -0.09
N TYR A 36 11.21 -5.57 -0.38
CA TYR A 36 11.15 -6.73 0.52
C TYR A 36 11.97 -6.54 1.78
N ASN A 37 13.09 -5.83 1.72
CA ASN A 37 14.08 -5.82 2.80
C ASN A 37 14.19 -4.51 3.57
N CYS A 38 13.56 -3.42 3.13
CA CYS A 38 13.63 -2.16 3.89
C CYS A 38 12.96 -2.31 5.25
N ASP A 39 13.43 -1.53 6.22
CA ASP A 39 12.94 -1.62 7.59
C ASP A 39 11.49 -1.16 7.71
N CYS A 40 11.11 -0.10 6.99
CA CYS A 40 9.74 0.38 6.97
C CYS A 40 9.30 0.67 5.53
N LEU A 41 8.20 0.05 5.14
CA LEU A 41 7.57 0.27 3.83
C LEU A 41 6.25 1.00 4.05
N ILE A 42 6.06 2.11 3.35
CA ILE A 42 4.83 2.89 3.40
C ILE A 42 4.14 2.81 2.04
N ILE A 43 2.91 2.31 2.04
CA ILE A 43 2.06 2.23 0.85
C ILE A 43 0.87 3.14 1.09
N ASP A 44 0.78 4.23 0.33
CA ASP A 44 -0.21 5.28 0.52
C ASP A 44 -1.35 5.15 -0.47
N ASP A 45 -2.58 5.34 0.03
CA ASP A 45 -3.80 5.43 -0.77
C ASP A 45 -4.14 4.13 -1.51
N LEU A 46 -4.09 3.00 -0.78
CA LEU A 46 -4.42 1.69 -1.32
C LEU A 46 -5.89 1.62 -1.73
N GLY A 47 -6.14 1.03 -2.88
CA GLY A 47 -7.49 0.79 -3.41
C GLY A 47 -7.92 1.73 -4.53
N THR A 48 -7.08 2.73 -4.87
CA THR A 48 -7.36 3.65 -5.98
C THR A 48 -6.76 3.18 -7.31
N GLU A 49 -5.90 2.17 -7.26
CA GLU A 49 -5.22 1.59 -8.42
C GLU A 49 -6.04 0.46 -9.05
N TYR A 50 -5.85 0.27 -10.37
CA TYR A 50 -6.35 -0.92 -11.04
C TYR A 50 -5.39 -2.07 -10.79
N THR A 51 -5.93 -3.23 -10.38
CA THR A 51 -5.13 -4.43 -10.16
C THR A 51 -5.85 -5.66 -10.70
N ASN A 52 -5.10 -6.72 -10.96
CA ASN A 52 -5.63 -8.03 -11.34
C ASN A 52 -5.23 -9.06 -10.28
N ASN A 53 -5.76 -10.29 -10.41
CA ASN A 53 -5.50 -11.36 -9.44
C ASN A 53 -4.02 -11.69 -9.29
N PHE A 54 -3.26 -11.62 -10.37
CA PHE A 54 -1.83 -11.91 -10.33
C PHE A 54 -1.08 -10.86 -9.51
N ILE A 55 -1.33 -9.59 -9.77
CA ILE A 55 -0.68 -8.49 -9.06
C ILE A 55 -1.12 -8.46 -7.59
N ALA A 56 -2.40 -8.69 -7.32
CA ALA A 56 -2.90 -8.80 -5.94
C ALA A 56 -2.18 -9.93 -5.18
N SER A 57 -1.96 -11.06 -5.83
CA SER A 57 -1.20 -12.17 -5.26
C SER A 57 0.24 -11.76 -4.94
N GLN A 58 0.90 -11.03 -5.83
CA GLN A 58 2.25 -10.50 -5.59
C GLN A 58 2.29 -9.56 -4.39
N PHE A 59 1.29 -8.70 -4.27
CA PHE A 59 1.15 -7.80 -3.13
C PHE A 59 1.07 -8.57 -1.81
N PHE A 60 0.19 -9.57 -1.74
CA PHE A 60 0.03 -10.36 -0.51
C PHE A 60 1.26 -11.18 -0.18
N THR A 61 1.95 -11.72 -1.18
CA THR A 61 3.22 -12.40 -0.98
C THR A 61 4.25 -11.47 -0.35
N CYS A 62 4.35 -10.25 -0.86
CA CYS A 62 5.25 -9.23 -0.33
C CYS A 62 4.93 -8.90 1.14
N ILE A 63 3.66 -8.60 1.43
CA ILE A 63 3.23 -8.26 2.80
C ILE A 63 3.50 -9.43 3.75
N ASN A 64 3.19 -10.65 3.34
CA ASN A 64 3.39 -11.83 4.17
C ASN A 64 4.88 -12.08 4.46
N GLU A 65 5.74 -11.96 3.44
CA GLU A 65 7.18 -12.12 3.62
C GLU A 65 7.75 -11.07 4.57
N ARG A 66 7.29 -9.83 4.45
CA ARG A 66 7.73 -8.76 5.35
C ARG A 66 7.30 -9.03 6.79
N LEU A 67 6.08 -9.54 7.00
CA LEU A 67 5.60 -9.96 8.32
C LEU A 67 6.45 -11.07 8.91
N LEU A 68 6.75 -12.10 8.12
CA LEU A 68 7.58 -13.23 8.56
C LEU A 68 8.99 -12.80 8.94
N ASN A 69 9.52 -11.78 8.31
CA ASN A 69 10.85 -11.24 8.58
C ASN A 69 10.85 -10.08 9.58
N SER A 70 9.72 -9.85 10.25
CA SER A 70 9.55 -8.79 11.26
C SER A 70 9.85 -7.39 10.71
N ARG A 71 9.52 -7.15 9.45
CA ARG A 71 9.66 -5.84 8.81
C ARG A 71 8.36 -5.04 8.95
N SER A 72 8.49 -3.76 9.23
CA SER A 72 7.34 -2.87 9.44
C SER A 72 6.75 -2.40 8.11
N THR A 73 5.41 -2.44 8.00
CA THR A 73 4.69 -1.94 6.83
C THR A 73 3.52 -1.08 7.30
N ILE A 74 3.40 0.10 6.70
CA ILE A 74 2.29 1.03 6.97
C ILE A 74 1.49 1.17 5.68
N ILE A 75 0.19 0.92 5.75
CA ILE A 75 -0.70 1.03 4.60
C ILE A 75 -1.81 2.00 4.94
N SER A 76 -2.00 3.02 4.10
CA SER A 76 -3.14 3.92 4.21
C SER A 76 -4.15 3.65 3.11
N THR A 77 -5.43 3.85 3.42
CA THR A 77 -6.52 3.69 2.47
C THR A 77 -7.70 4.55 2.92
N ASN A 78 -8.49 5.03 1.96
CA ASN A 78 -9.77 5.67 2.25
C ASN A 78 -10.96 4.73 1.98
N LEU A 79 -10.69 3.49 1.62
CA LEU A 79 -11.74 2.49 1.41
C LEU A 79 -12.14 1.85 2.73
N SER A 80 -13.40 1.42 2.81
CA SER A 80 -13.87 0.64 3.96
C SER A 80 -13.24 -0.75 3.97
N LEU A 81 -13.23 -1.39 5.13
CA LEU A 81 -12.72 -2.75 5.26
C LEU A 81 -13.50 -3.74 4.37
N ASP A 82 -14.82 -3.55 4.25
CA ASP A 82 -15.65 -4.40 3.40
C ASP A 82 -15.26 -4.26 1.92
N THR A 83 -15.02 -3.03 1.46
CA THR A 83 -14.59 -2.77 0.08
C THR A 83 -13.22 -3.39 -0.19
N LEU A 84 -12.29 -3.28 0.76
CA LEU A 84 -10.98 -3.90 0.64
C LEU A 84 -11.07 -5.43 0.58
N ALA A 85 -11.95 -6.03 1.38
CA ALA A 85 -12.17 -7.48 1.36
C ALA A 85 -12.72 -7.94 0.01
N ASP A 86 -13.58 -7.13 -0.63
CA ASP A 86 -14.13 -7.42 -1.95
C ASP A 86 -13.08 -7.30 -3.07
N LEU A 87 -12.17 -6.31 -2.95
CA LEU A 87 -11.11 -6.09 -3.94
C LEU A 87 -10.00 -7.13 -3.86
N TYR A 88 -9.70 -7.57 -2.65
CA TYR A 88 -8.68 -8.59 -2.39
C TYR A 88 -9.39 -9.82 -1.83
N THR A 89 -8.84 -11.00 -2.05
CA THR A 89 -9.50 -12.20 -1.57
C THR A 89 -9.68 -12.16 -0.05
N GLU A 90 -10.83 -12.64 0.42
CA GLU A 90 -11.16 -12.66 1.84
C GLU A 90 -10.06 -13.31 2.69
N ARG A 91 -9.45 -14.40 2.19
CA ARG A 91 -8.38 -15.12 2.87
C ARG A 91 -7.14 -14.24 3.08
N SER A 92 -6.72 -13.53 2.04
CA SER A 92 -5.55 -12.65 2.09
C SER A 92 -5.82 -11.43 2.98
N PHE A 93 -7.02 -10.86 2.86
CA PHE A 93 -7.45 -9.73 3.67
C PHE A 93 -7.50 -10.10 5.16
N SER A 94 -8.05 -11.27 5.49
CA SER A 94 -8.11 -11.77 6.87
C SER A 94 -6.71 -11.91 7.48
N ARG A 95 -5.75 -12.39 6.71
CA ARG A 95 -4.35 -12.53 7.17
C ARG A 95 -3.72 -11.18 7.49
N ILE A 96 -3.98 -10.17 6.65
CA ILE A 96 -3.48 -8.82 6.90
C ILE A 96 -4.14 -8.24 8.16
N THR A 97 -5.46 -8.28 8.26
CA THR A 97 -6.17 -7.66 9.38
C THR A 97 -5.86 -8.31 10.72
N SER A 98 -5.56 -9.60 10.74
CA SER A 98 -5.24 -10.30 11.99
C SER A 98 -3.83 -10.00 12.51
N ASN A 99 -2.92 -9.52 11.65
CA ASN A 99 -1.52 -9.28 12.00
C ASN A 99 -1.14 -7.80 12.03
N TYR A 100 -2.06 -6.89 11.70
CA TYR A 100 -1.83 -5.45 11.68
C TYR A 100 -2.71 -4.74 12.70
N ILE A 101 -2.20 -3.64 13.22
CA ILE A 101 -3.00 -2.72 14.04
C ILE A 101 -3.81 -1.83 13.09
N MET A 102 -5.13 -1.85 13.26
CA MET A 102 -6.03 -1.08 12.42
C MET A 102 -6.39 0.23 13.11
N LEU A 103 -6.12 1.35 12.44
CA LEU A 103 -6.46 2.69 12.94
C LEU A 103 -7.47 3.33 11.98
N LYS A 104 -8.58 3.80 12.53
CA LYS A 104 -9.58 4.54 11.76
C LYS A 104 -9.52 6.01 12.17
N LEU A 105 -9.17 6.87 11.22
CA LEU A 105 -9.14 8.31 11.43
C LEU A 105 -10.46 8.92 10.94
N ILE A 106 -11.16 9.59 11.85
CA ILE A 106 -12.44 10.23 11.59
C ILE A 106 -12.29 11.72 11.85
N GLY A 107 -12.75 12.54 10.91
CA GLY A 107 -12.68 13.98 11.05
C GLY A 107 -12.97 14.65 9.73
N ASP A 108 -12.98 15.99 9.76
CA ASP A 108 -13.20 16.77 8.55
C ASP A 108 -11.89 16.91 7.76
N ASP A 109 -12.01 16.93 6.44
CA ASP A 109 -10.86 17.15 5.58
C ASP A 109 -10.42 18.62 5.68
N ILE A 110 -9.24 18.85 6.21
CA ILE A 110 -8.66 20.18 6.38
C ILE A 110 -8.55 20.94 5.06
N ARG A 111 -8.27 20.24 3.97
CA ARG A 111 -8.16 20.85 2.64
C ARG A 111 -9.50 21.43 2.17
N ILE A 112 -10.58 20.71 2.41
CA ILE A 112 -11.94 21.19 2.10
C ILE A 112 -12.31 22.38 2.98
N LYS A 113 -12.03 22.31 4.28
CA LYS A 113 -12.27 23.41 5.22
C LYS A 113 -11.53 24.69 4.81
N LYS A 114 -10.26 24.57 4.40
CA LYS A 114 -9.49 25.72 3.93
C LYS A 114 -10.09 26.34 2.67
N LYS A 115 -10.56 25.54 1.74
CA LYS A 115 -11.22 26.04 0.51
C LYS A 115 -12.52 26.77 0.83
N LEU A 116 -13.35 26.23 1.71
CA LEU A 116 -14.60 26.87 2.12
C LEU A 116 -14.35 28.19 2.85
N LYS A 117 -13.36 28.22 3.74
CA LYS A 117 -12.98 29.43 4.45
C LYS A 117 -12.51 30.53 3.50
N ASN A 118 -11.70 30.22 2.52
CA ASN A 118 -11.23 31.18 1.51
C ASN A 118 -12.38 31.73 0.66
N ARG A 119 -13.41 30.94 0.38
CA ARG A 119 -14.61 31.39 -0.33
C ARG A 119 -15.46 32.35 0.50
N GLU A 120 -15.55 32.13 1.81
CA GLU A 120 -16.29 33.01 2.72
C GLU A 120 -15.59 34.33 2.94
N GLU A 121 -14.25 34.37 2.89
CA GLU A 121 -13.46 35.59 3.05
C GLU A 121 -13.44 36.49 1.79
N ASN A 122 -13.82 35.96 0.65
CA ASN A 122 -13.91 36.68 -0.62
C ASN A 122 -15.37 37.06 -0.95
#